data_2eb8f1587c93c5fad1fb5cec6e67ad22
#
_entry.id   2eb8f1587c93c5fad1fb5cec6e67ad22
#
_cell.length_a   1.000
_cell.length_b   1.000
_cell.length_c   1.000
_cell.angle_alpha   90.00
_cell.angle_beta   90.00
_cell.angle_gamma   90.00
#
_symmetry.space_group_name_H-M   'P 1'
#
loop_
_entity.id
_entity.type
_entity.pdbx_description
1 polymer ?
#
loop_
_entity_poly.entity_id
_entity_poly.type
_entity_poly.pdbx_seq_one_letter_code
_entity_poly.pdbx_strand_id
1 'polypeptide(L)'
;MNRKGVFSLYDAVLFFVFLLIASSVLTFYTSTNIDRIEERDHLSDYCRKTRRAILSSTIPETGYHYSEGYVNRTDITVRRLLIEQVQLESSGIDRENFSYAEDISRLIDQHISERHNWFLQVSSASTEDILIGEQGLLEETDLQKHLGNDVVSSSWYEEGTDIMISFYLSD
;
A
#
# COMPACT_ATOMS: atom_id res chain seq x y z
N MET A 1 -26.40 4.29 -65.97
CA MET A 1 -26.01 4.04 -64.56
C MET A 1 -26.04 5.36 -63.79
N ASN A 2 -26.84 5.43 -62.75
CA ASN A 2 -27.12 6.70 -62.05
C ASN A 2 -25.93 7.00 -61.09
N ARG A 3 -25.05 7.96 -61.42
CA ARG A 3 -23.87 8.33 -60.61
C ARG A 3 -24.19 8.64 -59.15
N LYS A 4 -25.41 9.15 -58.88
CA LYS A 4 -25.91 9.41 -57.51
C LYS A 4 -26.04 8.15 -56.63
N GLY A 5 -26.37 6.99 -57.22
CA GLY A 5 -26.53 5.73 -56.47
C GLY A 5 -25.18 5.11 -56.06
N VAL A 6 -24.13 5.34 -56.88
CA VAL A 6 -22.75 4.83 -56.58
C VAL A 6 -22.12 5.61 -55.45
N PHE A 7 -22.29 6.94 -55.39
CA PHE A 7 -21.79 7.75 -54.26
C PHE A 7 -22.45 7.37 -52.93
N SER A 8 -23.75 7.13 -52.96
CA SER A 8 -24.53 6.70 -51.75
C SER A 8 -24.04 5.33 -51.23
N LEU A 9 -23.62 4.42 -52.09
CA LEU A 9 -23.07 3.11 -51.70
C LEU A 9 -21.68 3.27 -51.10
N TYR A 10 -20.82 4.09 -51.68
CA TYR A 10 -19.47 4.38 -51.13
C TYR A 10 -19.57 5.03 -49.75
N ASP A 11 -20.44 6.01 -49.58
CA ASP A 11 -20.65 6.68 -48.28
C ASP A 11 -21.15 5.70 -47.22
N ALA A 12 -22.07 4.78 -47.55
CA ALA A 12 -22.56 3.75 -46.66
C ALA A 12 -21.45 2.77 -46.24
N VAL A 13 -20.62 2.31 -47.19
CA VAL A 13 -19.49 1.42 -46.90
C VAL A 13 -18.45 2.11 -46.03
N LEU A 14 -18.14 3.38 -46.32
CA LEU A 14 -17.18 4.18 -45.58
C LEU A 14 -17.66 4.40 -44.14
N PHE A 15 -18.93 4.70 -43.96
CA PHE A 15 -19.57 4.82 -42.64
C PHE A 15 -19.51 3.50 -41.86
N PHE A 16 -19.74 2.37 -42.52
CA PHE A 16 -19.66 1.06 -41.88
C PHE A 16 -18.24 0.71 -41.42
N VAL A 17 -17.23 1.05 -42.24
CA VAL A 17 -15.82 0.88 -41.88
C VAL A 17 -15.45 1.74 -40.68
N PHE A 18 -15.89 2.99 -40.64
CA PHE A 18 -15.67 3.87 -39.48
C PHE A 18 -16.35 3.32 -38.21
N LEU A 19 -17.57 2.80 -38.33
CA LEU A 19 -18.28 2.17 -37.19
C LEU A 19 -17.53 0.94 -36.66
N LEU A 20 -17.00 0.08 -37.53
CA LEU A 20 -16.21 -1.08 -37.14
C LEU A 20 -14.90 -0.67 -36.44
N ILE A 21 -14.19 0.32 -36.95
CA ILE A 21 -12.98 0.86 -36.34
C ILE A 21 -13.30 1.44 -34.95
N ALA A 22 -14.31 2.30 -34.86
CA ALA A 22 -14.72 2.91 -33.61
C ALA A 22 -15.15 1.86 -32.55
N SER A 23 -15.90 0.84 -32.97
CA SER A 23 -16.31 -0.27 -32.12
C SER A 23 -15.10 -1.07 -31.63
N SER A 24 -14.13 -1.36 -32.52
CA SER A 24 -12.92 -2.09 -32.16
C SER A 24 -12.06 -1.33 -31.16
N VAL A 25 -11.87 -0.02 -31.38
CA VAL A 25 -11.14 0.87 -30.45
C VAL A 25 -11.83 0.94 -29.09
N LEU A 26 -13.17 1.09 -29.08
CA LEU A 26 -13.95 1.15 -27.86
C LEU A 26 -13.85 -0.18 -27.08
N THR A 27 -13.96 -1.33 -27.78
CA THR A 27 -13.83 -2.66 -27.14
C THR A 27 -12.43 -2.86 -26.56
N PHE A 28 -11.40 -2.49 -27.30
CA PHE A 28 -10.02 -2.57 -26.80
C PHE A 28 -9.82 -1.69 -25.55
N TYR A 29 -10.30 -0.44 -25.59
CA TYR A 29 -10.19 0.49 -24.47
C TYR A 29 -10.94 0.01 -23.23
N THR A 30 -12.16 -0.51 -23.41
CA THR A 30 -12.95 -1.05 -22.29
C THR A 30 -12.33 -2.31 -21.70
N SER A 31 -11.84 -3.23 -22.52
CA SER A 31 -11.18 -4.45 -22.07
C SER A 31 -9.95 -4.14 -21.20
N THR A 32 -9.04 -3.28 -21.70
CA THR A 32 -7.83 -2.93 -20.95
C THR A 32 -8.10 -2.19 -19.64
N ASN A 33 -9.18 -1.39 -19.58
CA ASN A 33 -9.55 -0.72 -18.35
C ASN A 33 -10.22 -1.66 -17.33
N ILE A 34 -11.00 -2.63 -17.79
CA ILE A 34 -11.63 -3.64 -16.90
C ILE A 34 -10.54 -4.48 -16.25
N ASP A 35 -9.58 -5.00 -17.02
CA ASP A 35 -8.46 -5.80 -16.50
C ASP A 35 -7.68 -5.05 -15.43
N ARG A 36 -7.38 -3.75 -15.66
CA ARG A 36 -6.71 -2.90 -14.65
C ARG A 36 -7.54 -2.67 -13.39
N ILE A 37 -8.84 -2.52 -13.50
CA ILE A 37 -9.73 -2.32 -12.35
C ILE A 37 -9.76 -3.60 -11.51
N GLU A 38 -9.93 -4.77 -12.14
CA GLU A 38 -9.93 -6.06 -11.45
C GLU A 38 -8.59 -6.33 -10.75
N GLU A 39 -7.47 -6.07 -11.41
CA GLU A 39 -6.13 -6.22 -10.84
C GLU A 39 -5.93 -5.31 -9.62
N ARG A 40 -6.34 -4.04 -9.71
CA ARG A 40 -6.29 -3.10 -8.60
C ARG A 40 -7.20 -3.48 -7.43
N ASP A 41 -8.38 -4.02 -7.71
CA ASP A 41 -9.30 -4.50 -6.68
C ASP A 41 -8.72 -5.71 -5.95
N HIS A 42 -8.07 -6.63 -6.67
CA HIS A 42 -7.36 -7.77 -6.09
C HIS A 42 -6.18 -7.30 -5.21
N LEU A 43 -5.38 -6.37 -5.69
CA LEU A 43 -4.25 -5.81 -4.93
C LEU A 43 -4.75 -5.09 -3.67
N SER A 44 -5.84 -4.33 -3.76
CA SER A 44 -6.47 -3.66 -2.62
C SER A 44 -6.99 -4.64 -1.56
N ASP A 45 -7.63 -5.74 -1.98
CA ASP A 45 -8.11 -6.77 -1.06
C ASP A 45 -6.94 -7.52 -0.41
N TYR A 46 -5.88 -7.80 -1.17
CA TYR A 46 -4.64 -8.37 -0.67
C TYR A 46 -3.97 -7.45 0.35
N CYS A 47 -3.82 -6.17 0.05
CA CYS A 47 -3.28 -5.15 0.95
C CYS A 47 -4.05 -5.11 2.29
N ARG A 48 -5.39 -5.11 2.22
CA ARG A 48 -6.25 -5.11 3.42
C ARG A 48 -6.09 -6.38 4.27
N LYS A 49 -6.01 -7.56 3.64
CA LYS A 49 -5.81 -8.84 4.33
C LYS A 49 -4.44 -8.90 4.97
N THR A 50 -3.40 -8.51 4.23
CA THR A 50 -2.02 -8.47 4.70
C THR A 50 -1.87 -7.54 5.88
N ARG A 51 -2.39 -6.31 5.81
CA ARG A 51 -2.39 -5.40 6.97
C ARG A 51 -3.02 -6.03 8.21
N ARG A 52 -4.18 -6.69 8.08
CA ARG A 52 -4.84 -7.34 9.22
C ARG A 52 -3.97 -8.46 9.80
N ALA A 53 -3.38 -9.27 8.95
CA ALA A 53 -2.49 -10.34 9.37
C ALA A 53 -1.28 -9.78 10.12
N ILE A 54 -0.60 -8.77 9.55
CA ILE A 54 0.55 -8.11 10.15
C ILE A 54 0.21 -7.53 11.53
N LEU A 55 -0.84 -6.72 11.63
CA LEU A 55 -1.20 -6.07 12.89
C LEU A 55 -1.61 -7.05 13.99
N SER A 56 -2.10 -8.23 13.63
CA SER A 56 -2.44 -9.32 14.58
C SER A 56 -1.29 -10.28 14.84
N SER A 57 -0.22 -10.22 14.05
CA SER A 57 0.96 -11.07 14.25
C SER A 57 1.70 -10.70 15.54
N THR A 58 2.30 -11.69 16.16
CA THR A 58 3.03 -11.54 17.42
C THR A 58 4.53 -11.59 17.14
N ILE A 59 5.27 -10.66 17.72
CA ILE A 59 6.73 -10.67 17.76
C ILE A 59 7.14 -11.39 19.05
N PRO A 60 7.93 -12.48 18.94
CA PRO A 60 8.26 -13.30 20.12
C PRO A 60 9.09 -12.52 21.14
N GLU A 61 10.04 -11.72 20.67
CA GLU A 61 10.94 -10.94 21.53
C GLU A 61 11.39 -9.68 20.78
N THR A 62 11.24 -8.53 21.42
CA THR A 62 11.74 -7.23 20.95
C THR A 62 11.98 -6.33 22.16
N GLY A 63 12.63 -5.17 21.97
CA GLY A 63 12.84 -4.29 23.09
C GLY A 63 13.44 -2.94 22.69
N TYR A 64 13.61 -2.10 23.68
CA TYR A 64 14.20 -0.77 23.52
C TYR A 64 15.03 -0.37 24.71
N HIS A 65 16.02 0.50 24.45
CA HIS A 65 16.85 1.12 25.48
C HIS A 65 16.28 2.49 25.83
N TYR A 66 16.29 2.81 27.11
CA TYR A 66 16.00 4.15 27.63
C TYR A 66 17.03 4.52 28.70
N SER A 67 17.04 5.76 29.16
CA SER A 67 18.07 6.30 30.05
C SER A 67 18.32 5.48 31.31
N GLU A 68 17.33 4.75 31.80
CA GLU A 68 17.39 3.97 33.04
C GLU A 68 17.59 2.46 32.83
N GLY A 69 17.65 1.97 31.57
CA GLY A 69 17.86 0.55 31.28
C GLY A 69 17.27 0.06 29.96
N TYR A 70 17.05 -1.25 29.90
CA TYR A 70 16.49 -1.95 28.77
C TYR A 70 15.13 -2.55 29.11
N VAL A 71 14.12 -2.32 28.28
CA VAL A 71 12.81 -2.95 28.37
C VAL A 71 12.71 -4.04 27.32
N ASN A 72 12.53 -5.28 27.78
CA ASN A 72 12.24 -6.41 26.91
C ASN A 72 10.72 -6.61 26.83
N ARG A 73 10.22 -6.84 25.61
CA ARG A 73 8.83 -7.19 25.31
C ARG A 73 8.79 -8.59 24.70
N THR A 74 8.01 -9.45 25.26
CA THR A 74 7.77 -10.81 24.77
C THR A 74 6.32 -10.98 24.36
N ASP A 75 6.09 -11.74 23.29
CA ASP A 75 4.76 -12.08 22.79
C ASP A 75 3.84 -10.85 22.58
N ILE A 76 4.42 -9.77 22.04
CA ILE A 76 3.69 -8.54 21.77
C ILE A 76 3.16 -8.52 20.32
N THR A 77 1.92 -8.11 20.12
CA THR A 77 1.40 -7.92 18.76
C THR A 77 2.00 -6.68 18.11
N VAL A 78 2.21 -6.73 16.79
CA VAL A 78 2.72 -5.58 16.01
C VAL A 78 1.90 -4.33 16.27
N ARG A 79 0.57 -4.45 16.25
CA ARG A 79 -0.34 -3.34 16.59
C ARG A 79 0.00 -2.68 17.92
N ARG A 80 0.12 -3.48 18.97
CA ARG A 80 0.40 -2.97 20.33
C ARG A 80 1.78 -2.36 20.42
N LEU A 81 2.76 -2.93 19.75
CA LEU A 81 4.12 -2.42 19.69
C LEU A 81 4.17 -1.04 19.04
N LEU A 82 3.48 -0.84 17.91
CA LEU A 82 3.41 0.45 17.22
C LEU A 82 2.71 1.53 18.06
N ILE A 83 1.63 1.18 18.75
CA ILE A 83 0.94 2.10 19.66
C ILE A 83 1.86 2.48 20.84
N GLU A 84 2.53 1.50 21.46
CA GLU A 84 3.49 1.75 22.55
C GLU A 84 4.61 2.65 22.08
N GLN A 85 5.09 2.48 20.85
CA GLN A 85 6.11 3.32 20.25
C GLN A 85 5.69 4.79 20.18
N VAL A 86 4.52 5.08 19.63
CA VAL A 86 4.00 6.45 19.55
C VAL A 86 3.87 7.09 20.96
N GLN A 87 3.42 6.30 21.93
CA GLN A 87 3.30 6.76 23.32
C GLN A 87 4.65 7.08 23.97
N LEU A 88 5.69 6.29 23.66
CA LEU A 88 7.03 6.51 24.17
C LEU A 88 7.67 7.76 23.54
N GLU A 89 7.51 7.94 22.23
CA GLU A 89 7.98 9.14 21.53
C GLU A 89 7.30 10.42 22.05
N SER A 90 5.99 10.36 22.25
CA SER A 90 5.26 11.50 22.85
C SER A 90 5.73 11.83 24.27
N SER A 91 6.39 10.88 24.92
CA SER A 91 7.03 11.05 26.25
C SER A 91 8.49 11.45 26.17
N GLY A 92 9.03 11.72 24.97
CA GLY A 92 10.40 12.19 24.75
C GLY A 92 11.48 11.10 24.75
N ILE A 93 11.10 9.84 24.49
CA ILE A 93 12.04 8.73 24.33
C ILE A 93 12.42 8.60 22.86
N ASP A 94 13.71 8.63 22.54
CA ASP A 94 14.24 8.70 21.18
C ASP A 94 14.11 7.36 20.42
N ARG A 95 13.81 7.47 19.10
CA ARG A 95 13.64 6.34 18.16
C ARG A 95 14.87 5.49 17.97
N GLU A 96 16.05 6.09 18.03
CA GLU A 96 17.32 5.39 17.74
C GLU A 96 17.60 4.19 18.67
N ASN A 97 16.84 4.10 19.75
CA ASN A 97 16.99 3.04 20.75
C ASN A 97 16.12 1.80 20.52
N PHE A 98 15.44 1.68 19.36
CA PHE A 98 14.48 0.62 19.12
C PHE A 98 14.91 -0.33 17.99
N SER A 99 14.89 -1.62 18.25
CA SER A 99 15.12 -2.68 17.25
C SER A 99 13.84 -3.18 16.56
N TYR A 100 12.67 -2.69 16.99
CA TYR A 100 11.37 -3.19 16.56
C TYR A 100 11.10 -3.02 15.05
N ALA A 101 11.65 -1.99 14.42
CA ALA A 101 11.43 -1.74 12.99
C ALA A 101 11.98 -2.88 12.12
N GLU A 102 13.17 -3.41 12.47
CA GLU A 102 13.76 -4.57 11.78
C GLU A 102 12.95 -5.85 12.02
N ASP A 103 12.42 -6.03 13.24
CA ASP A 103 11.61 -7.20 13.58
C ASP A 103 10.26 -7.17 12.84
N ILE A 104 9.63 -5.99 12.74
CA ILE A 104 8.40 -5.79 11.94
C ILE A 104 8.69 -5.99 10.46
N SER A 105 9.77 -5.41 9.92
CA SER A 105 10.18 -5.58 8.53
C SER A 105 10.35 -7.06 8.18
N ARG A 106 11.12 -7.80 8.96
CA ARG A 106 11.33 -9.24 8.76
C ARG A 106 10.02 -10.04 8.82
N LEU A 107 9.10 -9.66 9.69
CA LEU A 107 7.80 -10.31 9.79
C LEU A 107 6.94 -10.02 8.55
N ILE A 108 6.95 -8.79 8.04
CA ILE A 108 6.20 -8.40 6.85
C ILE A 108 6.74 -9.13 5.62
N ASP A 109 8.06 -9.19 5.45
CA ASP A 109 8.72 -9.88 4.33
C ASP A 109 8.37 -11.37 4.26
N GLN A 110 8.07 -11.99 5.40
CA GLN A 110 7.59 -13.39 5.43
C GLN A 110 6.17 -13.55 4.88
N HIS A 111 5.38 -12.48 4.84
CA HIS A 111 3.97 -12.51 4.45
C HIS A 111 3.72 -11.94 3.06
N ILE A 112 4.67 -11.20 2.51
CA ILE A 112 4.55 -10.53 1.22
C ILE A 112 5.41 -11.26 0.19
N SER A 113 4.89 -11.35 -1.03
CA SER A 113 5.66 -11.86 -2.17
C SER A 113 6.75 -10.86 -2.54
N GLU A 114 7.95 -11.35 -2.91
CA GLU A 114 9.09 -10.56 -3.43
C GLU A 114 8.75 -9.67 -4.66
N ARG A 115 7.53 -9.82 -5.19
CA ARG A 115 7.05 -9.02 -6.33
C ARG A 115 6.49 -7.66 -5.95
N HIS A 116 6.18 -7.47 -4.67
CA HIS A 116 5.51 -6.28 -4.18
C HIS A 116 6.45 -5.48 -3.28
N ASN A 117 6.53 -4.18 -3.54
CA ASN A 117 7.13 -3.24 -2.61
C ASN A 117 6.08 -2.83 -1.57
N TRP A 118 6.51 -2.61 -0.35
CA TRP A 118 5.62 -2.25 0.74
C TRP A 118 6.23 -1.24 1.69
N PHE A 119 5.39 -0.49 2.38
CA PHE A 119 5.78 0.23 3.57
C PHE A 119 4.60 0.36 4.54
N LEU A 120 4.94 0.54 5.80
CA LEU A 120 4.03 0.76 6.91
C LEU A 120 4.26 2.17 7.45
N GLN A 121 3.19 2.95 7.57
CA GLN A 121 3.20 4.29 8.14
C GLN A 121 2.35 4.32 9.40
N VAL A 122 2.89 4.88 10.46
CA VAL A 122 2.14 5.18 11.68
C VAL A 122 2.14 6.69 11.86
N SER A 123 0.95 7.28 11.83
CA SER A 123 0.73 8.72 11.98
C SER A 123 0.01 9.03 13.28
N SER A 124 0.42 10.10 13.94
CA SER A 124 -0.24 10.65 15.12
C SER A 124 -0.13 12.17 15.10
N ALA A 125 -1.08 12.87 15.71
CA ALA A 125 -1.01 14.33 15.85
C ALA A 125 0.07 14.80 16.82
N SER A 126 0.60 13.90 17.65
CA SER A 126 1.55 14.21 18.74
C SER A 126 3.01 13.92 18.42
N THR A 127 3.29 13.14 17.35
CA THR A 127 4.63 12.71 16.96
C THR A 127 4.83 12.85 15.47
N GLU A 128 6.10 12.82 15.03
CA GLU A 128 6.41 12.63 13.61
C GLU A 128 5.98 11.24 13.13
N ASP A 129 5.69 11.11 11.84
CA ASP A 129 5.31 9.85 11.24
C ASP A 129 6.44 8.81 11.34
N ILE A 130 6.07 7.59 11.73
CA ILE A 130 6.98 6.45 11.74
C ILE A 130 6.80 5.72 10.42
N LEU A 131 7.87 5.55 9.67
CA LEU A 131 7.89 4.88 8.38
C LEU A 131 8.76 3.63 8.46
N ILE A 132 8.20 2.47 8.17
CA ILE A 132 8.90 1.17 8.19
C ILE A 132 8.79 0.54 6.81
N GLY A 133 9.91 0.16 6.21
CA GLY A 133 9.99 -0.55 4.95
C GLY A 133 10.89 -1.78 5.04
N GLU A 134 11.26 -2.33 3.90
CA GLU A 134 12.05 -3.58 3.80
C GLU A 134 13.39 -3.55 4.58
N GLN A 135 13.96 -2.37 4.79
CA GLN A 135 15.24 -2.19 5.48
C GLN A 135 15.11 -1.63 6.91
N GLY A 136 13.89 -1.62 7.46
CA GLY A 136 13.60 -1.02 8.76
C GLY A 136 13.02 0.39 8.64
N LEU A 137 13.49 1.34 9.47
CA LEU A 137 13.00 2.72 9.43
C LEU A 137 13.39 3.43 8.13
N LEU A 138 12.41 4.11 7.51
CA LEU A 138 12.59 4.89 6.28
C LEU A 138 12.54 6.38 6.58
N GLU A 139 13.27 7.16 5.78
CA GLU A 139 13.09 8.61 5.74
C GLU A 139 11.98 8.97 4.73
N GLU A 140 11.28 10.09 4.97
CA GLU A 140 10.19 10.57 4.11
C GLU A 140 10.62 10.77 2.64
N THR A 141 11.90 11.10 2.42
CA THR A 141 12.50 11.25 1.10
C THR A 141 12.60 9.95 0.31
N ASP A 142 12.60 8.81 0.97
CA ASP A 142 12.71 7.50 0.34
C ASP A 142 11.36 6.91 -0.09
N LEU A 143 10.25 7.42 0.45
CA LEU A 143 8.89 6.99 0.12
C LEU A 143 8.59 7.04 -1.38
N GLN A 144 8.98 8.13 -2.06
CA GLN A 144 8.71 8.30 -3.50
C GLN A 144 9.51 7.32 -4.37
N LYS A 145 10.64 6.82 -3.88
CA LYS A 145 11.47 5.85 -4.60
C LYS A 145 10.94 4.42 -4.46
N HIS A 146 10.27 4.12 -3.36
CA HIS A 146 9.72 2.79 -3.06
C HIS A 146 8.32 2.59 -3.63
N LEU A 147 7.63 3.67 -3.97
CA LEU A 147 6.28 3.62 -4.53
C LEU A 147 6.34 3.52 -6.05
N GLY A 148 5.94 2.40 -6.61
CA GLY A 148 5.61 2.26 -8.02
C GLY A 148 4.38 3.08 -8.43
N ASN A 149 3.95 2.97 -9.69
CA ASN A 149 2.82 3.75 -10.20
C ASN A 149 1.44 3.30 -9.70
N ASP A 150 1.30 2.05 -9.26
CA ASP A 150 0.03 1.45 -8.83
C ASP A 150 0.08 1.11 -7.32
N VAL A 151 -0.03 2.16 -6.51
CA VAL A 151 -0.04 2.04 -5.05
C VAL A 151 -1.46 1.85 -4.54
N VAL A 152 -1.65 0.85 -3.70
CA VAL A 152 -2.86 0.67 -2.89
C VAL A 152 -2.53 0.85 -1.42
N SER A 153 -3.47 1.35 -0.65
CA SER A 153 -3.31 1.52 0.78
C SER A 153 -4.49 0.98 1.58
N SER A 154 -4.21 0.59 2.80
CA SER A 154 -5.23 0.18 3.75
C SER A 154 -4.89 0.75 5.13
N SER A 155 -5.79 1.52 5.71
CA SER A 155 -5.57 2.18 6.99
C SER A 155 -6.41 1.56 8.11
N TRP A 156 -5.95 1.72 9.33
CA TRP A 156 -6.61 1.32 10.55
C TRP A 156 -6.44 2.41 11.60
N TYR A 157 -7.49 2.70 12.33
CA TYR A 157 -7.51 3.70 13.39
C TYR A 157 -7.62 3.01 14.74
N GLU A 158 -6.80 3.42 15.70
CA GLU A 158 -6.95 2.99 17.09
C GLU A 158 -8.09 3.75 17.74
N GLU A 159 -9.09 3.03 18.22
CA GLU A 159 -10.27 3.61 18.84
C GLU A 159 -9.91 4.33 20.13
N GLY A 160 -10.31 5.60 20.24
CA GLY A 160 -10.02 6.45 21.41
C GLY A 160 -8.65 7.12 21.39
N THR A 161 -7.90 7.01 20.28
CA THR A 161 -6.62 7.71 20.09
C THR A 161 -6.61 8.45 18.74
N ASP A 162 -5.56 9.24 18.51
CA ASP A 162 -5.29 9.90 17.24
C ASP A 162 -4.34 9.09 16.34
N ILE A 163 -4.09 7.82 16.68
CA ILE A 163 -3.13 6.96 15.98
C ILE A 163 -3.80 6.30 14.77
N MET A 164 -3.19 6.50 13.62
CA MET A 164 -3.55 5.83 12.36
C MET A 164 -2.38 4.98 11.88
N ILE A 165 -2.64 3.72 11.56
CA ILE A 165 -1.67 2.80 10.95
C ILE A 165 -2.11 2.52 9.52
N SER A 166 -1.30 2.91 8.55
CA SER A 166 -1.54 2.72 7.12
C SER A 166 -0.50 1.78 6.54
N PHE A 167 -0.96 0.78 5.81
CA PHE A 167 -0.13 -0.15 5.08
C PHE A 167 -0.28 0.12 3.58
N TYR A 168 0.83 0.24 2.90
CA TYR A 168 0.92 0.54 1.47
C TYR A 168 1.59 -0.62 0.75
N LEU A 169 1.07 -0.93 -0.42
CA LEU A 169 1.56 -2.00 -1.28
C LEU A 169 1.58 -1.51 -2.73
N SER A 170 2.63 -1.84 -3.47
CA SER A 170 2.74 -1.57 -4.91
C SER A 170 3.34 -2.77 -5.64
N ASP A 171 3.03 -2.88 -6.93
CA ASP A 171 3.67 -3.81 -7.85
C ASP A 171 4.98 -3.26 -8.39
#